data_347feb801739d8b0b8953c40cc3f19aa
#
_entry.id   347feb801739d8b0b8953c40cc3f19aa
#
_cell.length_a   1.000
_cell.length_b   1.000
_cell.length_c   1.000
_cell.angle_alpha   90.00
_cell.angle_beta   90.00
_cell.angle_gamma   90.00
#
_symmetry.space_group_name_H-M   'P 1'
#
loop_
_entity.id
_entity.type
_entity.pdbx_description
1 polymer ?
#
loop_
_entity_poly.entity_id
_entity_poly.type
_entity_poly.pdbx_seq_one_letter_code
_entity_poly.pdbx_strand_id
1 'polypeptide(L)'
;NNDKVLEAINLDTEKYSPSKKIDLKMDTVDIVGLINRDDKYGKYSWSVISKIITYASSLVPGITDKFNDIDEAMRLGFNWAMGPFEMLNEIGPKNFFERLGQIKNNKFLENLSKSNDENFYGKRQLYTDIETLGKIKPSALKIDKNKSANIYRFQDYNIVEFTTKANALDYNSMDCLKNATDKPLIIINESMQFSAGVNLSYTMDFVNKGDLKSVEKFIKYFQETCKHLKYSKF
;
A
#
# COMPACT_ATOMS: atom_id res chain seq x y z
N ASN A 1 -12.18 -19.18 -22.73
CA ASN A 1 -10.91 -18.44 -22.87
C ASN A 1 -11.12 -17.34 -23.90
N ASN A 2 -11.57 -16.18 -23.46
CA ASN A 2 -11.46 -14.98 -24.27
C ASN A 2 -10.08 -14.40 -23.98
N ASP A 3 -9.17 -14.49 -24.92
CA ASP A 3 -7.93 -13.73 -24.94
C ASP A 3 -8.29 -12.25 -25.01
N LYS A 4 -8.59 -11.66 -23.86
CA LYS A 4 -8.85 -10.21 -23.79
C LYS A 4 -7.52 -9.51 -24.02
N VAL A 5 -7.36 -9.00 -25.22
CA VAL A 5 -6.25 -8.09 -25.55
C VAL A 5 -6.46 -6.84 -24.69
N LEU A 6 -5.45 -6.51 -23.86
CA LEU A 6 -5.45 -5.25 -23.12
C LEU A 6 -5.36 -4.09 -24.12
N GLU A 7 -6.28 -3.16 -24.03
CA GLU A 7 -6.31 -1.97 -24.89
C GLU A 7 -6.06 -0.71 -24.07
N ALA A 8 -5.42 0.27 -24.67
CA ALA A 8 -5.22 1.60 -24.13
C ALA A 8 -5.89 2.64 -25.03
N ILE A 9 -6.49 3.66 -24.42
CA ILE A 9 -7.04 4.80 -25.14
C ILE A 9 -5.93 5.74 -25.60
N ASN A 10 -5.97 6.14 -26.85
CA ASN A 10 -5.16 7.25 -27.36
C ASN A 10 -5.88 8.55 -27.01
N LEU A 11 -5.22 9.41 -26.19
CA LEU A 11 -5.84 10.63 -25.68
C LEU A 11 -6.09 11.70 -26.74
N ASP A 12 -5.38 11.65 -27.87
CA ASP A 12 -5.56 12.62 -28.96
C ASP A 12 -6.71 12.23 -29.90
N THR A 13 -6.90 10.93 -30.09
CA THR A 13 -7.90 10.41 -31.04
C THR A 13 -9.13 9.79 -30.37
N GLU A 14 -9.09 9.62 -29.05
CA GLU A 14 -10.11 8.95 -28.22
C GLU A 14 -10.43 7.52 -28.65
N LYS A 15 -9.54 6.89 -29.44
CA LYS A 15 -9.72 5.52 -29.93
C LYS A 15 -8.91 4.53 -29.11
N TYR A 16 -9.49 3.36 -28.87
CA TYR A 16 -8.80 2.25 -28.24
C TYR A 16 -7.89 1.53 -29.26
N SER A 17 -6.73 1.11 -28.80
CA SER A 17 -5.79 0.29 -29.54
C SER A 17 -5.08 -0.70 -28.60
N PRO A 18 -4.58 -1.84 -29.12
CA PRO A 18 -3.86 -2.79 -28.28
C PRO A 18 -2.75 -2.13 -27.48
N SER A 19 -2.77 -2.37 -26.16
CA SER A 19 -1.76 -1.82 -25.24
C SER A 19 -0.40 -2.42 -25.56
N LYS A 20 0.58 -1.55 -25.77
CA LYS A 20 1.98 -1.96 -25.96
C LYS A 20 2.69 -1.95 -24.63
N LYS A 21 3.29 -3.08 -24.22
CA LYS A 21 4.24 -3.09 -23.11
C LYS A 21 5.44 -2.22 -23.51
N ILE A 22 5.70 -1.22 -22.67
CA ILE A 22 6.90 -0.38 -22.82
C ILE A 22 7.97 -1.03 -21.97
N ASP A 23 9.05 -1.48 -22.62
CA ASP A 23 10.25 -1.90 -21.93
C ASP A 23 11.13 -0.65 -21.71
N LEU A 24 11.22 -0.19 -20.47
CA LEU A 24 12.04 0.93 -20.09
C LEU A 24 13.53 0.57 -20.03
N LYS A 25 13.89 -0.72 -20.24
CA LYS A 25 15.26 -1.24 -20.12
C LYS A 25 15.92 -0.85 -18.79
N MET A 26 15.15 -0.94 -17.72
CA MET A 26 15.61 -0.66 -16.36
C MET A 26 15.51 -1.94 -15.54
N ASP A 27 16.64 -2.43 -15.06
CA ASP A 27 16.71 -3.66 -14.24
C ASP A 27 16.27 -3.39 -12.79
N THR A 28 16.33 -2.14 -12.34
CA THR A 28 15.94 -1.71 -10.99
C THR A 28 15.27 -0.34 -11.03
N VAL A 29 14.49 -0.02 -9.99
CA VAL A 29 13.91 1.32 -9.81
C VAL A 29 15.02 2.25 -9.31
N ASP A 30 15.82 2.79 -10.23
CA ASP A 30 16.78 3.84 -9.96
C ASP A 30 16.13 5.19 -10.30
N ILE A 31 15.75 5.92 -9.25
CA ILE A 31 15.09 7.23 -9.40
C ILE A 31 16.01 8.25 -10.04
N VAL A 32 17.30 8.24 -9.70
CA VAL A 32 18.29 9.17 -10.23
C VAL A 32 18.54 8.91 -11.71
N GLY A 33 18.74 7.64 -12.07
CA GLY A 33 18.88 7.22 -13.47
C GLY A 33 17.63 7.55 -14.28
N LEU A 34 16.43 7.36 -13.71
CA LEU A 34 15.17 7.64 -14.39
C LEU A 34 14.98 9.13 -14.70
N ILE A 35 15.16 10.00 -13.71
CA ILE A 35 14.98 11.45 -13.91
C ILE A 35 16.05 12.08 -14.81
N ASN A 36 17.22 11.48 -14.90
CA ASN A 36 18.35 11.99 -15.71
C ASN A 36 18.33 11.51 -17.17
N ARG A 37 17.33 10.74 -17.58
CA ARG A 37 17.18 10.38 -19.00
C ARG A 37 16.85 11.60 -19.85
N ASP A 38 17.44 11.69 -21.03
CA ASP A 38 17.19 12.77 -21.99
C ASP A 38 15.91 12.60 -22.82
N ASP A 39 15.21 11.46 -22.64
CA ASP A 39 13.99 11.17 -23.37
C ASP A 39 12.72 11.72 -22.68
N LYS A 40 11.57 11.50 -23.32
CA LYS A 40 10.26 11.91 -22.77
C LYS A 40 9.97 11.32 -21.39
N TYR A 41 10.49 10.14 -21.08
CA TYR A 41 10.24 9.47 -19.80
C TYR A 41 11.01 10.18 -18.67
N GLY A 42 12.26 10.55 -18.89
CA GLY A 42 13.02 11.31 -17.90
C GLY A 42 12.41 12.69 -17.65
N LYS A 43 12.01 13.40 -18.71
CA LYS A 43 11.33 14.71 -18.58
C LYS A 43 10.01 14.61 -17.81
N TYR A 44 9.21 13.60 -18.13
CA TYR A 44 7.94 13.34 -17.43
C TYR A 44 8.19 13.00 -15.96
N SER A 45 9.10 12.05 -15.68
CA SER A 45 9.41 11.61 -14.32
C SER A 45 9.92 12.77 -13.46
N TRP A 46 10.83 13.60 -13.99
CA TRP A 46 11.25 14.81 -13.29
C TRP A 46 10.08 15.75 -12.99
N SER A 47 9.22 16.00 -13.99
CA SER A 47 8.06 16.88 -13.80
C SER A 47 7.10 16.40 -12.73
N VAL A 48 6.89 15.08 -12.60
CA VAL A 48 6.03 14.50 -11.58
C VAL A 48 6.69 14.50 -10.21
N ILE A 49 7.91 13.95 -10.13
CA ILE A 49 8.65 13.77 -8.87
C ILE A 49 8.97 15.12 -8.22
N SER A 50 9.42 16.10 -8.99
CA SER A 50 9.70 17.43 -8.46
C SER A 50 8.46 18.12 -7.89
N LYS A 51 7.30 17.95 -8.52
CA LYS A 51 6.03 18.48 -8.01
C LYS A 51 5.57 17.76 -6.74
N ILE A 52 5.73 16.45 -6.69
CA ILE A 52 5.40 15.64 -5.48
C ILE A 52 6.26 16.12 -4.31
N ILE A 53 7.57 16.21 -4.49
CA ILE A 53 8.50 16.67 -3.44
C ILE A 53 8.16 18.10 -3.01
N THR A 54 7.94 19.00 -3.95
CA THR A 54 7.60 20.39 -3.65
C THR A 54 6.28 20.50 -2.91
N TYR A 55 5.27 19.74 -3.31
CA TYR A 55 3.99 19.72 -2.60
C TYR A 55 4.12 19.14 -1.19
N ALA A 56 4.74 17.96 -1.05
CA ALA A 56 4.96 17.34 0.26
C ALA A 56 5.72 18.27 1.22
N SER A 57 6.75 18.95 0.72
CA SER A 57 7.53 19.91 1.50
C SER A 57 6.70 21.13 1.94
N SER A 58 5.70 21.53 1.18
CA SER A 58 4.81 22.64 1.56
C SER A 58 3.87 22.31 2.74
N LEU A 59 3.72 21.04 3.04
CA LEU A 59 2.91 20.56 4.18
C LEU A 59 3.66 20.62 5.52
N VAL A 60 4.99 20.83 5.48
CA VAL A 60 5.83 20.99 6.67
C VAL A 60 6.03 22.48 6.96
N PRO A 61 5.77 22.97 8.18
CA PRO A 61 5.27 22.26 9.37
C PRO A 61 3.73 22.26 9.49
N GLY A 62 2.99 22.73 8.49
CA GLY A 62 1.55 22.99 8.60
C GLY A 62 0.69 21.76 8.94
N ILE A 63 1.06 20.58 8.47
CA ILE A 63 0.36 19.32 8.74
C ILE A 63 1.13 18.49 9.78
N THR A 64 2.45 18.45 9.67
CA THR A 64 3.35 17.79 10.62
C THR A 64 4.68 18.52 10.66
N ASP A 65 5.30 18.56 11.84
CA ASP A 65 6.67 19.08 12.01
C ASP A 65 7.73 18.06 11.55
N LYS A 66 7.33 16.81 11.37
CA LYS A 66 8.22 15.69 11.03
C LYS A 66 7.99 15.26 9.60
N PHE A 67 8.86 15.64 8.69
CA PHE A 67 8.75 15.26 7.29
C PHE A 67 8.71 13.73 7.06
N ASN A 68 9.35 12.95 7.95
CA ASN A 68 9.34 11.48 7.90
C ASN A 68 7.94 10.89 8.02
N ASP A 69 7.02 11.56 8.75
CA ASP A 69 5.63 11.09 8.89
C ASP A 69 4.92 11.09 7.53
N ILE A 70 5.26 12.04 6.66
CA ILE A 70 4.70 12.10 5.29
C ILE A 70 5.21 10.92 4.45
N ASP A 71 6.51 10.60 4.56
CA ASP A 71 7.08 9.45 3.87
C ASP A 71 6.45 8.14 4.34
N GLU A 72 6.27 7.99 5.64
CA GLU A 72 5.63 6.82 6.23
C GLU A 72 4.17 6.70 5.80
N ALA A 73 3.43 7.81 5.79
CA ALA A 73 2.05 7.83 5.30
C ALA A 73 1.96 7.38 3.82
N MET A 74 2.89 7.81 2.97
CA MET A 74 2.91 7.39 1.57
C MET A 74 3.29 5.92 1.42
N ARG A 75 4.24 5.42 2.19
CA ARG A 75 4.63 4.01 2.16
C ARG A 75 3.53 3.10 2.70
N LEU A 76 2.97 3.43 3.86
CA LEU A 76 1.95 2.59 4.53
C LEU A 76 0.56 2.75 3.90
N GLY A 77 0.19 3.98 3.52
CA GLY A 77 -1.14 4.26 2.98
C GLY A 77 -1.30 3.94 1.49
N PHE A 78 -0.23 4.10 0.71
CA PHE A 78 -0.26 3.96 -0.76
C PHE A 78 0.70 2.91 -1.30
N ASN A 79 1.37 2.17 -0.43
CA ASN A 79 2.34 1.12 -0.79
C ASN A 79 3.47 1.63 -1.70
N TRP A 80 3.91 2.85 -1.49
CA TRP A 80 5.05 3.39 -2.22
C TRP A 80 6.35 2.77 -1.74
N ALA A 81 7.29 2.55 -2.65
CA ALA A 81 8.63 2.06 -2.31
C ALA A 81 9.45 3.11 -1.55
N MET A 82 9.24 4.39 -1.87
CA MET A 82 9.93 5.54 -1.27
C MET A 82 8.95 6.68 -1.07
N GLY A 83 9.05 7.38 0.06
CA GLY A 83 8.31 8.61 0.28
C GLY A 83 8.97 9.83 -0.39
N PRO A 84 8.29 10.99 -0.44
CA PRO A 84 8.78 12.18 -1.12
C PRO A 84 10.13 12.70 -0.63
N PHE A 85 10.38 12.65 0.67
CA PHE A 85 11.64 13.13 1.24
C PHE A 85 12.75 12.09 1.12
N GLU A 86 12.42 10.78 1.13
CA GLU A 86 13.35 9.73 0.74
C GLU A 86 13.81 9.93 -0.71
N MET A 87 12.88 10.26 -1.62
CA MET A 87 13.21 10.60 -3.02
C MET A 87 14.12 11.81 -3.12
N LEU A 88 13.83 12.87 -2.34
CA LEU A 88 14.68 14.08 -2.30
C LEU A 88 16.09 13.76 -1.80
N ASN A 89 16.21 12.91 -0.77
CA ASN A 89 17.48 12.47 -0.24
C ASN A 89 18.28 11.65 -1.25
N GLU A 90 17.63 10.74 -1.99
CA GLU A 90 18.26 9.91 -3.03
C GLU A 90 18.73 10.74 -4.23
N ILE A 91 17.94 11.72 -4.65
CA ILE A 91 18.31 12.67 -5.72
C ILE A 91 19.48 13.55 -5.26
N GLY A 92 19.57 13.83 -3.97
CA GLY A 92 20.46 14.79 -3.37
C GLY A 92 19.86 16.20 -3.38
N PRO A 93 19.75 16.88 -2.21
CA PRO A 93 19.17 18.21 -2.13
C PRO A 93 19.78 19.22 -3.10
N LYS A 94 21.11 19.24 -3.22
CA LYS A 94 21.83 20.13 -4.14
C LYS A 94 21.40 19.92 -5.59
N ASN A 95 21.46 18.68 -6.07
CA ASN A 95 21.04 18.33 -7.44
C ASN A 95 19.58 18.69 -7.70
N PHE A 96 18.72 18.47 -6.70
CA PHE A 96 17.30 18.81 -6.78
C PHE A 96 17.10 20.31 -6.96
N PHE A 97 17.77 21.15 -6.13
CA PHE A 97 17.64 22.61 -6.20
C PHE A 97 18.23 23.21 -7.48
N GLU A 98 19.40 22.74 -7.92
CA GLU A 98 20.01 23.18 -9.19
C GLU A 98 19.05 22.94 -10.36
N ARG A 99 18.38 21.82 -10.40
CA ARG A 99 17.46 21.46 -11.47
C ARG A 99 16.08 22.09 -11.31
N LEU A 100 15.59 22.29 -10.09
CA LEU A 100 14.32 22.94 -9.81
C LEU A 100 14.35 24.42 -10.20
N GLY A 101 15.48 25.07 -10.01
CA GLY A 101 15.71 26.49 -10.26
C GLY A 101 15.15 27.36 -9.13
N GLN A 102 13.89 27.79 -9.24
CA GLN A 102 13.30 28.69 -8.24
C GLN A 102 12.45 27.94 -7.22
N ILE A 103 12.72 28.19 -5.94
CA ILE A 103 11.88 27.76 -4.81
C ILE A 103 10.94 28.95 -4.51
N LYS A 104 9.62 28.73 -4.58
CA LYS A 104 8.61 29.75 -4.28
C LYS A 104 7.71 29.29 -3.15
N ASN A 105 7.60 30.10 -2.11
CA ASN A 105 6.63 29.92 -1.01
C ASN A 105 6.73 28.54 -0.31
N ASN A 106 7.95 28.01 -0.17
CA ASN A 106 8.19 26.72 0.46
C ASN A 106 9.28 26.85 1.52
N LYS A 107 8.87 27.13 2.75
CA LYS A 107 9.79 27.38 3.87
C LYS A 107 10.73 26.19 4.15
N PHE A 108 10.24 24.96 4.02
CA PHE A 108 11.06 23.79 4.24
C PHE A 108 12.23 23.71 3.23
N LEU A 109 11.91 23.80 1.94
CA LEU A 109 12.91 23.76 0.88
C LEU A 109 13.84 24.98 0.93
N GLU A 110 13.32 26.17 1.24
CA GLU A 110 14.15 27.37 1.41
C GLU A 110 15.16 27.22 2.55
N ASN A 111 14.75 26.65 3.70
CA ASN A 111 15.64 26.39 4.81
C ASN A 111 16.66 25.33 4.47
N LEU A 112 16.23 24.23 3.85
CA LEU A 112 17.11 23.15 3.43
C LEU A 112 18.16 23.62 2.42
N SER A 113 17.77 24.45 1.46
CA SER A 113 18.72 25.02 0.47
C SER A 113 19.77 25.95 1.09
N LYS A 114 19.42 26.65 2.19
CA LYS A 114 20.32 27.53 2.93
C LYS A 114 21.27 26.77 3.86
N SER A 115 20.80 25.66 4.42
CA SER A 115 21.60 24.84 5.36
C SER A 115 22.72 24.07 4.67
N ASN A 116 22.63 23.84 3.34
CA ASN A 116 23.51 22.94 2.60
C ASN A 116 23.62 21.54 3.20
N ASP A 117 22.60 21.08 3.93
CA ASP A 117 22.58 19.79 4.57
C ASP A 117 22.22 18.70 3.56
N GLU A 118 23.24 18.04 3.03
CA GLU A 118 23.07 16.92 2.11
C GLU A 118 22.60 15.63 2.81
N ASN A 119 22.66 15.59 4.15
CA ASN A 119 22.26 14.45 4.95
C ASN A 119 21.04 14.76 5.83
N PHE A 120 20.20 15.71 5.44
CA PHE A 120 19.04 16.17 6.24
C PHE A 120 18.10 15.03 6.65
N TYR A 121 18.04 13.97 5.86
CA TYR A 121 17.18 12.82 6.13
C TYR A 121 17.72 11.94 7.27
N GLY A 122 19.02 11.93 7.47
CA GLY A 122 19.68 11.04 8.43
C GLY A 122 19.59 9.55 8.02
N LYS A 123 19.83 8.67 8.98
CA LYS A 123 19.64 7.23 8.77
C LYS A 123 18.16 6.90 8.92
N ARG A 124 17.59 6.23 7.91
CA ARG A 124 16.24 5.65 8.00
C ARG A 124 16.15 4.79 9.23
N GLN A 125 15.24 5.11 10.14
CA GLN A 125 14.92 4.23 11.25
C GLN A 125 14.12 3.04 10.70
N LEU A 126 14.82 1.99 10.34
CA LEU A 126 14.17 0.73 10.01
C LEU A 126 13.60 0.18 11.32
N TYR A 127 12.31 -0.10 11.31
CA TYR A 127 11.69 -0.87 12.39
C TYR A 127 12.20 -2.31 12.29
N THR A 128 13.39 -2.56 12.84
CA THR A 128 14.06 -3.88 12.77
C THR A 128 13.44 -4.90 13.72
N ASP A 129 12.66 -4.44 14.70
CA ASP A 129 12.08 -5.27 15.76
C ASP A 129 10.58 -5.56 15.58
N ILE A 130 10.04 -5.35 14.38
CA ILE A 130 8.65 -5.73 14.10
C ILE A 130 8.54 -7.25 14.18
N GLU A 131 7.68 -7.73 15.07
CA GLU A 131 7.26 -9.13 15.07
C GLU A 131 6.40 -9.39 13.83
N THR A 132 6.94 -10.20 12.93
CA THR A 132 6.21 -10.63 11.74
C THR A 132 5.48 -11.94 12.03
N LEU A 133 4.44 -12.23 11.26
CA LEU A 133 3.72 -13.49 11.37
C LEU A 133 4.65 -14.70 11.14
N GLY A 134 5.62 -14.57 10.23
CA GLY A 134 6.65 -15.57 9.98
C GLY A 134 7.52 -15.87 11.21
N LYS A 135 7.82 -14.87 12.04
CA LYS A 135 8.56 -15.05 13.31
C LYS A 135 7.68 -15.67 14.40
N ILE A 136 6.38 -15.35 14.43
CA ILE A 136 5.43 -15.79 15.46
C ILE A 136 4.97 -17.23 15.21
N LYS A 137 4.67 -17.60 13.97
CA LYS A 137 4.11 -18.93 13.61
C LYS A 137 4.85 -20.13 14.20
N PRO A 138 6.19 -20.19 14.23
CA PRO A 138 6.89 -21.35 14.79
C PRO A 138 6.60 -21.61 16.27
N SER A 139 6.25 -20.57 17.03
CA SER A 139 5.95 -20.64 18.46
C SER A 139 4.44 -20.54 18.78
N ALA A 140 3.61 -20.30 17.77
CA ALA A 140 2.18 -20.20 17.91
C ALA A 140 1.47 -21.55 17.73
N LEU A 141 0.45 -21.80 18.54
CA LEU A 141 -0.39 -22.99 18.39
C LEU A 141 -1.48 -22.70 17.35
N LYS A 142 -1.49 -23.44 16.25
CA LYS A 142 -2.61 -23.39 15.30
C LYS A 142 -3.81 -24.10 15.92
N ILE A 143 -4.85 -23.34 16.26
CA ILE A 143 -6.04 -23.84 16.98
C ILE A 143 -7.21 -24.17 16.07
N ASP A 144 -7.30 -23.49 14.92
CA ASP A 144 -8.37 -23.75 13.96
C ASP A 144 -7.95 -23.32 12.54
N LYS A 145 -8.63 -23.83 11.54
CA LYS A 145 -8.47 -23.48 10.13
C LYS A 145 -9.72 -23.83 9.33
N ASN A 146 -9.95 -23.06 8.29
CA ASN A 146 -10.86 -23.46 7.22
C ASN A 146 -10.23 -23.18 5.84
N LYS A 147 -11.02 -23.13 4.77
CA LYS A 147 -10.53 -22.91 3.40
C LYS A 147 -9.97 -21.50 3.17
N SER A 148 -10.31 -20.55 4.03
CA SER A 148 -10.08 -19.12 3.78
C SER A 148 -9.25 -18.43 4.85
N ALA A 149 -9.07 -19.05 6.03
CA ALA A 149 -8.29 -18.47 7.12
C ALA A 149 -7.72 -19.53 8.06
N ASN A 150 -6.69 -19.14 8.79
CA ASN A 150 -6.12 -19.87 9.91
C ASN A 150 -6.28 -19.05 11.19
N ILE A 151 -6.47 -19.73 12.32
CA ILE A 151 -6.46 -19.14 13.66
C ILE A 151 -5.27 -19.73 14.43
N TYR A 152 -4.44 -18.87 14.99
CA TYR A 152 -3.33 -19.25 15.86
C TYR A 152 -3.55 -18.67 17.25
N ARG A 153 -3.09 -19.39 18.27
CA ARG A 153 -2.95 -18.90 19.64
C ARG A 153 -1.49 -18.61 19.92
N PHE A 154 -1.21 -17.38 20.30
CA PHE A 154 0.12 -16.98 20.70
C PHE A 154 0.02 -16.13 21.96
N GLN A 155 0.67 -16.61 23.05
CA GLN A 155 0.53 -16.01 24.38
C GLN A 155 -0.96 -15.88 24.77
N ASP A 156 -1.42 -14.69 25.13
CA ASP A 156 -2.79 -14.44 25.59
C ASP A 156 -3.74 -13.91 24.51
N TYR A 157 -3.34 -13.97 23.24
CA TYR A 157 -4.18 -13.47 22.13
C TYR A 157 -4.29 -14.47 20.98
N ASN A 158 -5.30 -14.27 20.17
CA ASN A 158 -5.51 -15.00 18.93
C ASN A 158 -5.00 -14.19 17.73
N ILE A 159 -4.52 -14.90 16.73
CA ILE A 159 -4.10 -14.32 15.46
C ILE A 159 -4.94 -14.96 14.37
N VAL A 160 -5.57 -14.16 13.51
CA VAL A 160 -6.23 -14.63 12.29
C VAL A 160 -5.43 -14.19 11.08
N GLU A 161 -5.09 -15.17 10.22
CA GLU A 161 -4.44 -14.99 8.95
C GLU A 161 -5.36 -15.45 7.83
N PHE A 162 -5.66 -14.58 6.85
CA PHE A 162 -6.40 -14.99 5.66
C PHE A 162 -5.47 -15.70 4.68
N THR A 163 -5.98 -16.76 4.03
CA THR A 163 -5.20 -17.66 3.17
C THR A 163 -5.76 -17.76 1.75
N THR A 164 -6.78 -17.00 1.42
CA THR A 164 -7.34 -16.92 0.08
C THR A 164 -6.40 -16.18 -0.88
N LYS A 165 -6.65 -16.29 -2.18
CA LYS A 165 -5.92 -15.49 -3.16
C LYS A 165 -6.11 -13.99 -2.86
N ALA A 166 -5.01 -13.26 -2.73
CA ALA A 166 -4.98 -11.85 -2.38
C ALA A 166 -5.69 -11.51 -1.05
N ASN A 167 -5.78 -12.48 -0.13
CA ASN A 167 -6.47 -12.37 1.15
C ASN A 167 -7.93 -11.89 1.02
N ALA A 168 -8.59 -12.27 -0.10
CA ALA A 168 -9.98 -11.89 -0.35
C ALA A 168 -10.92 -12.56 0.67
N LEU A 169 -11.94 -11.82 1.10
CA LEU A 169 -12.85 -12.18 2.18
C LEU A 169 -14.09 -12.90 1.65
N ASP A 170 -14.43 -14.00 2.28
CA ASP A 170 -15.64 -14.79 2.03
C ASP A 170 -16.33 -15.18 3.34
N TYR A 171 -17.34 -16.04 3.26
CA TYR A 171 -18.07 -16.49 4.43
C TYR A 171 -17.17 -17.20 5.46
N ASN A 172 -16.22 -18.02 4.97
CA ASN A 172 -15.32 -18.77 5.86
C ASN A 172 -14.34 -17.85 6.59
N SER A 173 -13.82 -16.79 5.93
CA SER A 173 -12.97 -15.81 6.60
C SER A 173 -13.74 -15.06 7.70
N MET A 174 -15.02 -14.71 7.46
CA MET A 174 -15.86 -14.07 8.48
C MET A 174 -16.14 -15.02 9.66
N ASP A 175 -16.31 -16.30 9.39
CA ASP A 175 -16.52 -17.34 10.41
C ASP A 175 -15.29 -17.47 11.32
N CYS A 176 -14.08 -17.53 10.75
CA CYS A 176 -12.84 -17.53 11.53
C CYS A 176 -12.72 -16.29 12.42
N LEU A 177 -13.07 -15.11 11.92
CA LEU A 177 -13.02 -13.88 12.72
C LEU A 177 -13.98 -13.95 13.92
N LYS A 178 -15.21 -14.44 13.74
CA LYS A 178 -16.17 -14.58 14.84
C LYS A 178 -15.71 -15.60 15.88
N ASN A 179 -15.13 -16.70 15.43
CA ASN A 179 -14.67 -17.78 16.31
C ASN A 179 -13.39 -17.44 17.07
N ALA A 180 -12.66 -16.40 16.65
CA ALA A 180 -11.39 -16.01 17.27
C ALA A 180 -11.52 -14.98 18.39
N THR A 181 -12.74 -14.57 18.78
CA THR A 181 -13.00 -13.49 19.74
C THR A 181 -13.11 -13.93 21.21
N ASP A 182 -12.70 -15.15 21.53
CA ASP A 182 -12.60 -15.63 22.93
C ASP A 182 -11.38 -15.04 23.67
N LYS A 183 -10.46 -14.40 22.95
CA LYS A 183 -9.26 -13.71 23.41
C LYS A 183 -9.09 -12.40 22.64
N PRO A 184 -8.20 -11.48 23.09
CA PRO A 184 -7.76 -10.36 22.27
C PRO A 184 -7.33 -10.85 20.89
N LEU A 185 -7.76 -10.16 19.83
CA LEU A 185 -7.62 -10.62 18.46
C LEU A 185 -6.70 -9.69 17.65
N ILE A 186 -5.71 -10.29 16.99
CA ILE A 186 -4.88 -9.63 15.98
C ILE A 186 -5.22 -10.23 14.63
N ILE A 187 -5.55 -9.38 13.64
CA ILE A 187 -5.74 -9.78 12.26
C ILE A 187 -4.51 -9.32 11.48
N ILE A 188 -3.74 -10.25 10.93
CA ILE A 188 -2.48 -9.94 10.26
C ILE A 188 -2.30 -10.79 9.01
N ASN A 189 -1.85 -10.14 7.94
CA ASN A 189 -1.48 -10.80 6.69
C ASN A 189 -0.13 -10.27 6.20
N GLU A 190 0.77 -11.17 5.86
CA GLU A 190 2.08 -10.84 5.29
C GLU A 190 2.04 -11.07 3.78
N SER A 191 1.55 -10.07 3.05
CA SER A 191 1.55 -10.04 1.59
C SER A 191 1.64 -8.61 1.11
N MET A 192 1.71 -8.40 -0.20
CA MET A 192 1.74 -7.05 -0.80
C MET A 192 0.53 -6.19 -0.42
N GLN A 193 -0.57 -6.80 0.02
CA GLN A 193 -1.77 -6.11 0.48
C GLN A 193 -2.41 -6.86 1.63
N PHE A 194 -2.99 -6.12 2.57
CA PHE A 194 -3.67 -6.72 3.71
C PHE A 194 -4.85 -7.61 3.25
N SER A 195 -5.71 -7.11 2.38
CA SER A 195 -6.83 -7.83 1.76
C SER A 195 -7.29 -7.09 0.50
N ALA A 196 -7.70 -7.85 -0.53
CA ALA A 196 -8.38 -7.31 -1.69
C ALA A 196 -9.87 -6.98 -1.44
N GLY A 197 -10.34 -7.13 -0.20
CA GLY A 197 -11.76 -6.98 0.14
C GLY A 197 -12.57 -8.23 -0.15
N VAL A 198 -13.85 -8.06 -0.45
CA VAL A 198 -14.77 -9.19 -0.70
C VAL A 198 -14.32 -10.02 -1.91
N ASN A 199 -14.37 -11.33 -1.75
CA ASN A 199 -14.12 -12.27 -2.85
C ASN A 199 -15.23 -12.18 -3.90
N LEU A 200 -14.97 -11.41 -4.95
CA LEU A 200 -15.95 -11.18 -6.02
C LEU A 200 -16.34 -12.46 -6.75
N SER A 201 -15.40 -13.40 -6.96
CA SER A 201 -15.73 -14.68 -7.60
C SER A 201 -16.77 -15.45 -6.79
N TYR A 202 -16.59 -15.49 -5.47
CA TYR A 202 -17.56 -16.13 -4.56
C TYR A 202 -18.93 -15.46 -4.65
N THR A 203 -19.00 -14.15 -4.68
CA THR A 203 -20.24 -13.39 -4.77
C THR A 203 -20.91 -13.55 -6.14
N MET A 204 -20.11 -13.50 -7.22
CA MET A 204 -20.61 -13.65 -8.60
C MET A 204 -21.20 -15.02 -8.87
N ASP A 205 -20.76 -16.08 -8.17
CA ASP A 205 -21.37 -17.41 -8.30
C ASP A 205 -22.86 -17.40 -7.88
N PHE A 206 -23.22 -16.61 -6.87
CA PHE A 206 -24.64 -16.43 -6.49
C PHE A 206 -25.38 -15.55 -7.49
N VAL A 207 -24.79 -14.45 -7.92
CA VAL A 207 -25.39 -13.52 -8.91
C VAL A 207 -25.68 -14.26 -10.22
N ASN A 208 -24.74 -15.04 -10.72
CA ASN A 208 -24.91 -15.80 -11.96
C ASN A 208 -26.00 -16.88 -11.88
N LYS A 209 -26.30 -17.36 -10.67
CA LYS A 209 -27.40 -18.30 -10.40
C LYS A 209 -28.74 -17.60 -10.11
N GLY A 210 -28.77 -16.26 -10.12
CA GLY A 210 -29.95 -15.47 -9.75
C GLY A 210 -30.28 -15.53 -8.23
N ASP A 211 -29.38 -16.05 -7.40
CA ASP A 211 -29.58 -16.19 -5.96
C ASP A 211 -29.16 -14.93 -5.20
N LEU A 212 -29.90 -13.85 -5.41
CA LEU A 212 -29.65 -12.57 -4.71
C LEU A 212 -29.89 -12.67 -3.19
N LYS A 213 -30.68 -13.63 -2.72
CA LYS A 213 -30.90 -13.85 -1.29
C LYS A 213 -29.61 -14.31 -0.59
N SER A 214 -28.80 -15.15 -1.25
CA SER A 214 -27.50 -15.55 -0.69
C SER A 214 -26.49 -14.42 -0.68
N VAL A 215 -26.53 -13.51 -1.66
CA VAL A 215 -25.73 -12.28 -1.66
C VAL A 215 -26.12 -11.40 -0.46
N GLU A 216 -27.43 -11.16 -0.26
CA GLU A 216 -27.91 -10.37 0.87
C GLU A 216 -27.53 -11.00 2.22
N LYS A 217 -27.66 -12.31 2.38
CA LYS A 217 -27.24 -13.04 3.57
C LYS A 217 -25.74 -12.87 3.83
N PHE A 218 -24.91 -12.94 2.82
CA PHE A 218 -23.47 -12.74 2.96
C PHE A 218 -23.12 -11.32 3.41
N ILE A 219 -23.72 -10.30 2.78
CA ILE A 219 -23.51 -8.89 3.18
C ILE A 219 -23.92 -8.67 4.64
N LYS A 220 -25.09 -9.20 5.02
CA LYS A 220 -25.58 -9.10 6.40
C LYS A 220 -24.65 -9.79 7.39
N TYR A 221 -24.18 -10.98 7.06
CA TYR A 221 -23.24 -11.72 7.89
C TYR A 221 -21.90 -10.99 8.04
N PHE A 222 -21.40 -10.38 6.96
CA PHE A 222 -20.21 -9.54 6.99
C PHE A 222 -20.39 -8.36 7.95
N GLN A 223 -21.49 -7.63 7.83
CA GLN A 223 -21.80 -6.49 8.71
C GLN A 223 -21.95 -6.92 10.17
N GLU A 224 -22.60 -8.06 10.43
CA GLU A 224 -22.74 -8.63 11.78
C GLU A 224 -21.38 -9.02 12.36
N THR A 225 -20.48 -9.58 11.54
CA THR A 225 -19.10 -9.89 11.97
C THR A 225 -18.33 -8.63 12.33
N CYS A 226 -18.41 -7.58 11.52
CA CYS A 226 -17.79 -6.29 11.85
C CYS A 226 -18.35 -5.69 13.15
N LYS A 227 -19.68 -5.77 13.37
CA LYS A 227 -20.29 -5.35 14.64
C LYS A 227 -19.81 -6.19 15.80
N HIS A 228 -19.72 -7.50 15.63
CA HIS A 228 -19.23 -8.42 16.65
C HIS A 228 -17.80 -8.08 17.07
N LEU A 229 -16.91 -7.83 16.10
CA LEU A 229 -15.53 -7.40 16.38
C LEU A 229 -15.49 -6.05 17.10
N LYS A 230 -16.26 -5.06 16.62
CA LYS A 230 -16.29 -3.72 17.20
C LYS A 230 -16.76 -3.70 18.66
N TYR A 231 -17.66 -4.57 19.03
CA TYR A 231 -18.29 -4.64 20.36
C TYR A 231 -17.87 -5.89 21.14
N SER A 232 -16.83 -6.59 20.70
CA SER A 232 -16.26 -7.69 21.45
C SER A 232 -15.70 -7.19 22.78
N LYS A 233 -15.58 -8.11 23.73
CA LYS A 233 -15.04 -7.79 25.06
C LYS A 233 -13.56 -7.44 25.02
N PHE A 234 -12.87 -7.89 23.97
CA PHE A 234 -11.42 -7.73 23.78
C PHE A 234 -11.14 -6.88 22.56
#